data_5fe668a494bb4c6ebf01721215a8bbfe
#
_entry.id   5fe668a494bb4c6ebf01721215a8bbfe
#
_cell.length_a   1.000
_cell.length_b   1.000
_cell.length_c   1.000
_cell.angle_alpha   90.00
_cell.angle_beta   90.00
_cell.angle_gamma   90.00
#
_symmetry.space_group_name_H-M   'P 1'
#
loop_
_entity.id
_entity.type
_entity.pdbx_description
1 polymer ?
#
loop_
_entity_poly.entity_id
_entity_poly.type
_entity_poly.pdbx_seq_one_letter_code
_entity_poly.pdbx_strand_id
1 'polypeptide(L)'
;MRADLSQATFIIPIRIESPDRLRNVITTTAFLLENFDTNIIIQEVDKHSVFEKEALPILEDIVEVDIWKNFNFIHKKSDEPLFHRQRVLNEMIMECETDIVINYDCDVILPKESYTLAYKGIMDNIYDCLLYTSPSPRD
;
A
#
# COMPACT_ATOMS: atom_id res chain seq x y z
N MET A 1 13.23 14.72 2.82
CA MET A 1 11.93 15.34 3.20
C MET A 1 10.77 14.55 2.61
N ARG A 2 9.77 14.29 3.42
CA ARG A 2 8.59 13.53 2.96
C ARG A 2 7.61 14.48 2.25
N ALA A 3 7.02 13.98 1.17
CA ALA A 3 6.02 14.76 0.44
C ALA A 3 4.65 14.60 1.09
N ASP A 4 3.84 15.64 1.07
CA ASP A 4 2.52 15.64 1.69
C ASP A 4 1.48 15.03 0.75
N LEU A 5 1.04 13.83 1.09
CA LEU A 5 -0.07 13.12 0.46
C LEU A 5 -1.11 12.78 1.53
N SER A 6 -1.33 13.69 2.46
CA SER A 6 -2.16 13.44 3.65
C SER A 6 -3.64 13.23 3.34
N GLN A 7 -4.13 13.68 2.19
CA GLN A 7 -5.51 13.45 1.77
C GLN A 7 -5.70 12.14 1.00
N ALA A 8 -4.66 11.33 0.94
CA ALA A 8 -4.69 10.05 0.25
C ALA A 8 -4.44 8.89 1.20
N THR A 9 -5.04 7.74 0.87
CA THR A 9 -4.79 6.48 1.56
C THR A 9 -4.33 5.46 0.53
N PHE A 10 -3.16 4.87 0.76
CA PHE A 10 -2.69 3.74 -0.02
C PHE A 10 -3.33 2.48 0.55
N ILE A 11 -4.04 1.73 -0.27
CA ILE A 11 -4.61 0.45 0.16
C ILE A 11 -3.84 -0.68 -0.54
N ILE A 12 -3.29 -1.57 0.27
CA ILE A 12 -2.38 -2.61 -0.21
C ILE A 12 -2.86 -3.96 0.31
N PRO A 13 -3.58 -4.72 -0.54
CA PRO A 13 -3.98 -6.08 -0.16
C PRO A 13 -2.82 -7.02 -0.38
N ILE A 14 -2.56 -7.91 0.59
CA ILE A 14 -1.42 -8.81 0.50
C ILE A 14 -1.75 -10.23 0.93
N ARG A 15 -0.99 -11.16 0.35
CA ARG A 15 -0.78 -12.51 0.85
C ARG A 15 0.67 -12.85 0.49
N ILE A 16 1.48 -13.10 1.49
CA ILE A 16 2.91 -13.32 1.30
C ILE A 16 3.15 -14.80 1.10
N GLU A 17 3.33 -15.21 -0.16
CA GLU A 17 3.42 -16.61 -0.55
C GLU A 17 4.84 -17.06 -0.94
N SER A 18 5.79 -16.13 -0.92
CA SER A 18 7.18 -16.44 -1.29
C SER A 18 8.14 -15.46 -0.64
N PRO A 19 9.44 -15.83 -0.54
CA PRO A 19 10.45 -14.88 -0.04
C PRO A 19 10.56 -13.61 -0.88
N ASP A 20 10.36 -13.72 -2.20
CA ASP A 20 10.39 -12.56 -3.07
C ASP A 20 9.26 -11.60 -2.77
N ARG A 21 8.05 -12.13 -2.53
CA ARG A 21 6.92 -11.29 -2.17
C ARG A 21 7.14 -10.61 -0.81
N LEU A 22 7.71 -11.34 0.13
CA LEU A 22 8.05 -10.76 1.44
C LEU A 22 8.99 -9.57 1.28
N ARG A 23 10.04 -9.74 0.48
CA ARG A 23 11.01 -8.67 0.22
C ARG A 23 10.32 -7.47 -0.44
N ASN A 24 9.45 -7.73 -1.40
CA ASN A 24 8.73 -6.67 -2.11
C ASN A 24 7.82 -5.88 -1.16
N VAL A 25 7.10 -6.57 -0.30
CA VAL A 25 6.22 -5.92 0.69
C VAL A 25 7.04 -5.02 1.62
N ILE A 26 8.17 -5.53 2.12
CA ILE A 26 9.03 -4.77 3.02
C ILE A 26 9.57 -3.52 2.31
N THR A 27 10.12 -3.71 1.11
CA THR A 27 10.73 -2.61 0.36
C THR A 27 9.70 -1.54 -0.01
N THR A 28 8.56 -1.95 -0.51
CA THR A 28 7.50 -1.02 -0.91
C THR A 28 6.95 -0.26 0.28
N THR A 29 6.69 -0.94 1.38
CA THR A 29 6.17 -0.32 2.59
C THR A 29 7.16 0.70 3.14
N ALA A 30 8.43 0.34 3.22
CA ALA A 30 9.47 1.27 3.67
C ALA A 30 9.56 2.49 2.76
N PHE A 31 9.50 2.28 1.46
CA PHE A 31 9.55 3.37 0.49
C PHE A 31 8.41 4.37 0.71
N LEU A 32 7.19 3.87 0.88
CA LEU A 32 6.03 4.73 1.10
C LEU A 32 6.13 5.48 2.40
N LEU A 33 6.50 4.80 3.48
CA LEU A 33 6.62 5.41 4.80
C LEU A 33 7.69 6.50 4.84
N GLU A 34 8.82 6.26 4.20
CA GLU A 34 9.95 7.18 4.26
C GLU A 34 9.80 8.39 3.34
N ASN A 35 9.03 8.26 2.26
CA ASN A 35 8.94 9.30 1.25
C ASN A 35 7.68 10.15 1.31
N PHE A 36 6.61 9.66 1.95
CA PHE A 36 5.33 10.37 1.92
C PHE A 36 4.71 10.47 3.30
N ASP A 37 4.15 11.65 3.58
CA ASP A 37 3.25 11.84 4.70
C ASP A 37 1.84 11.51 4.18
N THR A 38 1.38 10.30 4.44
CA THR A 38 0.16 9.76 3.87
C THR A 38 -0.44 8.71 4.80
N ASN A 39 -1.61 8.20 4.43
CA ASN A 39 -2.25 7.12 5.16
C ASN A 39 -2.02 5.80 4.41
N ILE A 40 -1.69 4.76 5.14
CA ILE A 40 -1.42 3.44 4.56
C ILE A 40 -2.23 2.40 5.30
N ILE A 41 -2.97 1.59 4.55
CA ILE A 41 -3.67 0.42 5.08
C ILE A 41 -3.14 -0.80 4.35
N ILE A 42 -2.60 -1.75 5.11
CA ILE A 42 -2.20 -3.05 4.57
C ILE A 42 -3.14 -4.09 5.15
N GLN A 43 -3.80 -4.84 4.30
CA GLN A 43 -4.66 -5.92 4.74
C GLN A 43 -4.15 -7.25 4.22
N GLU A 44 -3.77 -8.11 5.14
CA GLU A 44 -3.29 -9.45 4.82
C GLU A 44 -4.42 -10.45 5.04
N VAL A 45 -4.69 -11.27 4.02
CA VAL A 45 -5.70 -12.31 4.09
C VAL A 45 -4.99 -13.66 3.94
N ASP A 46 -4.78 -14.32 5.07
CA ASP A 46 -4.02 -15.56 5.11
C ASP A 46 -4.36 -16.31 6.39
N LYS A 47 -4.00 -17.57 6.42
CA LYS A 47 -4.21 -18.42 7.59
C LYS A 47 -3.42 -17.88 8.79
N HIS A 48 -2.18 -17.49 8.57
CA HIS A 48 -1.29 -16.90 9.57
C HIS A 48 -0.74 -15.58 9.04
N SER A 49 -0.42 -14.67 9.93
CA SER A 49 0.15 -13.40 9.50
C SER A 49 1.65 -13.52 9.30
N VAL A 50 2.08 -13.56 8.05
CA VAL A 50 3.49 -13.51 7.70
C VAL A 50 4.01 -12.09 7.87
N PHE A 51 3.18 -11.09 7.61
CA PHE A 51 3.56 -9.69 7.76
C PHE A 51 3.96 -9.37 9.20
N GLU A 52 3.12 -9.72 10.17
CA GLU A 52 3.43 -9.45 11.57
C GLU A 52 4.68 -10.17 12.05
N LYS A 53 4.84 -11.41 11.58
CA LYS A 53 5.93 -12.26 12.05
C LYS A 53 7.26 -11.92 11.41
N GLU A 54 7.30 -11.61 10.11
CA GLU A 54 8.53 -11.51 9.37
C GLU A 54 8.79 -10.13 8.76
N ALA A 55 7.76 -9.41 8.36
CA ALA A 55 7.95 -8.10 7.73
C ALA A 55 8.02 -6.97 8.76
N LEU A 56 7.10 -6.95 9.69
CA LEU A 56 6.97 -5.86 10.66
C LEU A 56 8.23 -5.66 11.51
N PRO A 57 8.87 -6.72 12.05
CA PRO A 57 10.11 -6.52 12.81
C PRO A 57 11.23 -5.87 12.01
N ILE A 58 11.35 -6.22 10.73
CA ILE A 58 12.36 -5.61 9.86
C ILE A 58 12.01 -4.14 9.62
N LEU A 59 10.75 -3.86 9.33
CA LEU A 59 10.31 -2.49 9.09
C LEU A 59 10.51 -1.61 10.32
N GLU A 60 10.25 -2.13 11.51
CA GLU A 60 10.45 -1.38 12.75
C GLU A 60 11.91 -1.04 12.99
N ASP A 61 12.84 -1.86 12.48
CA ASP A 61 14.27 -1.60 12.59
C ASP A 61 14.74 -0.53 11.62
N ILE A 62 14.14 -0.44 10.43
CA ILE A 62 14.65 0.43 9.37
C ILE A 62 13.87 1.73 9.22
N VAL A 63 12.65 1.80 9.74
CA VAL A 63 11.80 3.00 9.64
C VAL A 63 11.65 3.62 11.02
N GLU A 64 11.88 4.93 11.12
CA GLU A 64 11.83 5.64 12.37
C GLU A 64 10.44 5.61 13.02
N VAL A 65 10.41 5.62 14.36
CA VAL A 65 9.19 5.50 15.14
C VAL A 65 8.14 6.54 14.78
N ASP A 66 8.56 7.77 14.57
CA ASP A 66 7.64 8.89 14.32
C ASP A 66 6.90 8.80 12.99
N ILE A 67 7.37 7.95 12.10
CA ILE A 67 6.82 7.84 10.74
C ILE A 67 5.58 6.94 10.70
N TRP A 68 5.37 6.12 11.73
CA TRP A 68 4.30 5.12 11.76
C TRP A 68 2.90 5.67 12.07
N LYS A 69 2.76 6.95 12.22
CA LYS A 69 1.57 7.61 12.74
C LYS A 69 0.26 7.24 12.04
N ASN A 70 0.27 7.15 10.70
CA ASN A 70 -0.93 6.88 9.91
C ASN A 70 -0.85 5.55 9.18
N PHE A 71 -0.19 4.59 9.79
CA PHE A 71 -0.05 3.24 9.25
C PHE A 71 -0.99 2.30 9.99
N ASN A 72 -1.81 1.55 9.24
CA ASN A 72 -2.72 0.57 9.80
C ASN A 72 -2.50 -0.79 9.12
N PHE A 73 -2.36 -1.81 9.94
CA PHE A 73 -2.25 -3.18 9.45
C PHE A 73 -3.42 -4.01 9.96
N ILE A 74 -4.04 -4.77 9.06
CA ILE A 74 -5.18 -5.62 9.37
C ILE A 74 -4.87 -7.03 8.89
N HIS A 75 -5.04 -8.02 9.77
CA HIS A 75 -4.95 -9.42 9.39
C HIS A 75 -6.35 -10.05 9.43
N LYS A 76 -6.79 -10.57 8.30
CA LYS A 76 -8.04 -11.33 8.18
C LYS A 76 -7.68 -12.79 8.01
N LYS A 77 -7.98 -13.61 9.00
CA LYS A 77 -7.70 -15.04 8.93
C LYS A 77 -8.58 -15.71 7.89
N SER A 78 -7.98 -16.49 7.01
CA SER A 78 -8.69 -17.21 5.96
C SER A 78 -7.97 -18.50 5.62
N ASP A 79 -8.74 -19.57 5.45
CA ASP A 79 -8.22 -20.86 5.01
C ASP A 79 -8.40 -21.04 3.49
N GLU A 80 -8.96 -20.05 2.80
CA GLU A 80 -9.15 -20.14 1.35
C GLU A 80 -7.81 -20.23 0.63
N PRO A 81 -7.66 -21.19 -0.31
CA PRO A 81 -6.39 -21.35 -1.02
C PRO A 81 -6.09 -20.22 -1.98
N LEU A 82 -7.12 -19.54 -2.50
CA LEU A 82 -6.93 -18.45 -3.44
C LEU A 82 -7.08 -17.09 -2.76
N PHE A 83 -6.22 -16.17 -3.14
CA PHE A 83 -6.30 -14.80 -2.67
C PHE A 83 -7.22 -14.00 -3.59
N HIS A 84 -8.35 -13.57 -3.06
CA HIS A 84 -9.35 -12.80 -3.81
C HIS A 84 -9.08 -11.30 -3.68
N ARG A 85 -8.11 -10.84 -4.45
CA ARG A 85 -7.61 -9.46 -4.37
C ARG A 85 -8.71 -8.41 -4.48
N GLN A 86 -9.62 -8.58 -5.42
CA GLN A 86 -10.69 -7.60 -5.64
C GLN A 86 -11.65 -7.51 -4.45
N ARG A 87 -11.96 -8.65 -3.85
CA ARG A 87 -12.81 -8.67 -2.65
C ARG A 87 -12.14 -7.92 -1.50
N VAL A 88 -10.84 -8.16 -1.32
CA VAL A 88 -10.07 -7.50 -0.26
C VAL A 88 -10.02 -6.00 -0.50
N LEU A 89 -9.78 -5.58 -1.74
CA LEU A 89 -9.78 -4.16 -2.10
C LEU A 89 -11.12 -3.49 -1.79
N ASN A 90 -12.22 -4.17 -2.11
CA ASN A 90 -13.56 -3.62 -1.84
C ASN A 90 -13.78 -3.41 -0.34
N GLU A 91 -13.31 -4.35 0.48
CA GLU A 91 -13.38 -4.20 1.93
C GLU A 91 -12.53 -3.04 2.41
N MET A 92 -11.33 -2.90 1.87
CA MET A 92 -10.39 -1.85 2.27
C MET A 92 -10.88 -0.45 1.91
N ILE A 93 -11.54 -0.31 0.76
CA ILE A 93 -12.11 0.97 0.35
C ILE A 93 -13.09 1.48 1.40
N MET A 94 -13.86 0.58 2.00
CA MET A 94 -14.83 0.96 3.04
C MET A 94 -14.17 1.46 4.32
N GLU A 95 -12.90 1.13 4.53
CA GLU A 95 -12.15 1.56 5.71
C GLU A 95 -11.46 2.91 5.51
N CYS A 96 -11.42 3.42 4.28
CA CYS A 96 -10.74 4.68 3.98
C CYS A 96 -11.55 5.87 4.46
N GLU A 97 -10.85 6.83 5.08
CA GLU A 97 -11.46 8.06 5.59
C GLU A 97 -11.02 9.29 4.78
N THR A 98 -10.16 9.11 3.81
CA THR A 98 -9.68 10.20 2.96
C THR A 98 -10.42 10.21 1.63
N ASP A 99 -10.43 11.37 0.97
CA ASP A 99 -11.14 11.54 -0.31
C ASP A 99 -10.43 10.84 -1.46
N ILE A 100 -9.13 10.64 -1.34
CA ILE A 100 -8.33 9.98 -2.38
C ILE A 100 -7.91 8.60 -1.90
N VAL A 101 -8.18 7.59 -2.72
CA VAL A 101 -7.79 6.21 -2.44
C VAL A 101 -6.86 5.76 -3.55
N ILE A 102 -5.70 5.22 -3.17
CA ILE A 102 -4.70 4.73 -4.10
C ILE A 102 -4.65 3.22 -3.98
N ASN A 103 -5.15 2.53 -5.01
CA ASN A 103 -5.04 1.09 -5.11
C ASN A 103 -3.61 0.75 -5.51
N TYR A 104 -2.88 0.09 -4.62
CA TYR A 104 -1.44 -0.06 -4.78
C TYR A 104 -1.00 -1.51 -4.63
N ASP A 105 -0.12 -1.94 -5.53
CA ASP A 105 0.46 -3.28 -5.48
C ASP A 105 1.74 -3.26 -4.66
N CYS A 106 2.00 -4.35 -3.93
CA CYS A 106 3.13 -4.43 -3.02
C CYS A 106 4.49 -4.58 -3.71
N ASP A 107 4.50 -4.64 -5.04
CA ASP A 107 5.74 -4.82 -5.81
C ASP A 107 5.98 -3.68 -6.80
N VAL A 108 5.31 -2.54 -6.61
CA VAL A 108 5.43 -1.40 -7.52
C VAL A 108 6.10 -0.23 -6.81
N ILE A 109 7.18 0.28 -7.41
CA ILE A 109 7.81 1.51 -6.97
C ILE A 109 8.06 2.37 -8.20
N LEU A 110 7.45 3.54 -8.21
CA LEU A 110 7.60 4.52 -9.29
C LEU A 110 8.51 5.65 -8.81
N PRO A 111 9.01 6.49 -9.70
CA PRO A 111 9.71 7.70 -9.27
C PRO A 111 8.84 8.53 -8.34
N LYS A 112 9.41 9.09 -7.31
CA LYS A 112 8.68 9.85 -6.30
C LYS A 112 7.80 10.93 -6.90
N GLU A 113 8.28 11.60 -7.93
CA GLU A 113 7.57 12.67 -8.63
C GLU A 113 6.26 12.20 -9.26
N SER A 114 6.20 10.94 -9.68
CA SER A 114 4.97 10.39 -10.27
C SER A 114 3.82 10.40 -9.27
N TYR A 115 4.11 10.07 -8.01
CA TYR A 115 3.09 10.08 -6.95
C TYR A 115 2.60 11.49 -6.65
N THR A 116 3.53 12.43 -6.51
CA THR A 116 3.18 13.79 -6.16
C THR A 116 2.43 14.49 -7.28
N LEU A 117 2.81 14.26 -8.54
CA LEU A 117 2.11 14.84 -9.69
C LEU A 117 0.70 14.26 -9.83
N ALA A 118 0.54 12.95 -9.64
CA ALA A 118 -0.78 12.32 -9.69
C ALA A 118 -1.69 12.84 -8.60
N TYR A 119 -1.18 12.93 -7.39
CA TYR A 119 -1.92 13.43 -6.24
C TYR A 119 -2.37 14.87 -6.48
N LYS A 120 -1.45 15.72 -6.92
CA LYS A 120 -1.76 17.12 -7.20
C LYS A 120 -2.80 17.25 -8.30
N GLY A 121 -2.71 16.44 -9.36
CA GLY A 121 -3.67 16.46 -10.44
C GLY A 121 -5.09 16.15 -9.98
N ILE A 122 -5.24 15.19 -9.07
CA ILE A 122 -6.55 14.86 -8.51
C ILE A 122 -7.04 15.96 -7.57
N MET A 123 -6.17 16.48 -6.71
CA MET A 123 -6.52 17.54 -5.79
C MET A 123 -6.95 18.82 -6.50
N ASP A 124 -6.32 19.12 -7.64
CA ASP A 124 -6.64 20.29 -8.45
C ASP A 124 -7.80 20.05 -9.43
N ASN A 125 -8.46 18.89 -9.35
CA ASN A 125 -9.56 18.48 -10.23
C ASN A 125 -9.18 18.38 -11.71
N ILE A 126 -7.89 18.20 -12.00
CA ILE A 126 -7.43 17.95 -13.36
C ILE A 126 -7.77 16.53 -13.78
N TYR A 127 -7.72 15.59 -12.83
CA TYR A 127 -8.07 14.19 -13.04
C TYR A 127 -9.23 13.80 -12.12
N ASP A 128 -10.18 13.02 -12.64
CA ASP A 128 -11.21 12.39 -11.80
C ASP A 128 -10.73 11.06 -11.29
N CYS A 129 -9.93 10.37 -12.10
CA CYS A 129 -9.39 9.06 -11.75
C CYS A 129 -8.05 8.90 -12.44
N LEU A 130 -7.11 8.28 -11.73
CA LEU A 130 -5.80 8.00 -12.27
C LEU A 130 -5.57 6.51 -12.22
N LEU A 131 -5.29 5.91 -13.38
CA LEU A 131 -4.97 4.50 -13.47
C LEU A 131 -3.47 4.36 -13.73
N TYR A 132 -2.81 3.59 -12.88
CA TYR A 132 -1.46 3.14 -13.17
C TYR A 132 -1.54 2.02 -14.19
N THR A 133 -0.90 2.21 -15.33
CA THR A 133 -0.84 1.16 -16.33
C THR A 133 0.59 0.63 -16.41
N SER A 134 0.70 -0.67 -16.21
CA SER A 134 1.95 -1.35 -16.46
C SER A 134 2.25 -1.33 -17.96
N PRO A 135 3.52 -1.27 -18.38
CA PRO A 135 3.86 -1.37 -19.79
C PRO A 135 3.65 -2.78 -20.36
N SER A 136 2.78 -3.55 -19.76
CA SER A 136 2.48 -4.90 -20.19
C SER A 136 1.81 -4.92 -21.56
N PRO A 137 2.25 -5.80 -22.46
CA PRO A 137 1.67 -5.87 -23.81
C PRO A 137 0.26 -6.42 -23.85
N ARG A 138 -0.27 -6.90 -22.77
CA ARG A 138 -1.63 -7.45 -22.76
C ARG A 138 -2.71 -6.37 -22.89
N ASP A 139 -2.34 -5.17 -22.73
CA ASP A 139 -3.27 -4.04 -22.86
C ASP A 139 -3.61 -3.74 -24.33
#